data_280d915a287a50183f08f0ceb3ac5aae
#
_entry.id   280d915a287a50183f08f0ceb3ac5aae
#
_cell.length_a   1.000
_cell.length_b   1.000
_cell.length_c   1.000
_cell.angle_alpha   90.00
_cell.angle_beta   90.00
_cell.angle_gamma   90.00
#
_symmetry.space_group_name_H-M   'P 1'
#
loop_
_entity.id
_entity.type
_entity.pdbx_description
1 polymer ?
#
loop_
_entity_poly.entity_id
_entity_poly.type
_entity_poly.pdbx_seq_one_letter_code
_entity_poly.pdbx_strand_id
1 'polypeptide(L)'
;MIVGIFVGIPVSFTLIFLALGFGFLSMGENVFDLAYYNLVGALSNEVYMAIPMFIFMGYICEKSGLVEKLFYSMKTIVGNLNLVVIVIGVLLSLATGVVGASVTLLGIMAAPHMNKLGYNPKLTAGVIAGGGSLIMIPPSVPLIVMAPTMNLSIIDLYAGALVPGLMIATMYSIYCLFFSVPKQQETPDYRRVLIDVIPLAVLISSVLGSMLFGLATSTEAGAFGAL
;
A
#
# COMPACT_ATOMS: atom_id res chain seq x y z
N MET A 1 -1.84 24.31 4.95
CA MET A 1 -1.47 23.02 4.34
C MET A 1 -1.91 22.92 2.88
N ILE A 2 -3.19 23.05 2.55
CA ILE A 2 -3.72 22.94 1.17
C ILE A 2 -3.00 23.86 0.20
N VAL A 3 -2.83 25.13 0.55
CA VAL A 3 -2.12 26.14 -0.29
C VAL A 3 -0.67 25.70 -0.57
N GLY A 4 0.05 25.19 0.43
CA GLY A 4 1.44 24.73 0.25
C GLY A 4 1.56 23.57 -0.73
N ILE A 5 0.58 22.65 -0.68
CA ILE A 5 0.51 21.50 -1.61
C ILE A 5 0.24 21.98 -3.04
N PHE A 6 -0.69 22.93 -3.23
CA PHE A 6 -0.99 23.49 -4.55
C PHE A 6 0.18 24.28 -5.16
N VAL A 7 1.03 24.88 -4.33
CA VAL A 7 2.27 25.56 -4.75
C VAL A 7 3.38 24.55 -5.12
N GLY A 8 3.17 23.24 -4.84
CA GLY A 8 4.14 22.19 -5.16
C GLY A 8 5.18 21.95 -4.06
N ILE A 9 5.00 22.48 -2.86
CA ILE A 9 5.88 22.23 -1.72
C ILE A 9 5.61 20.83 -1.19
N PRO A 10 6.63 19.98 -0.96
CA PRO A 10 6.45 18.67 -0.37
C PRO A 10 5.70 18.73 0.97
N VAL A 11 4.78 17.80 1.18
CA VAL A 11 3.89 17.78 2.37
C VAL A 11 4.67 17.85 3.68
N SER A 12 5.80 17.15 3.76
CA SER A 12 6.67 17.11 4.94
C SER A 12 7.17 18.51 5.34
N PHE A 13 7.67 19.28 4.37
CA PHE A 13 8.15 20.65 4.64
C PHE A 13 7.00 21.58 5.02
N THR A 14 5.85 21.42 4.35
CA THR A 14 4.65 22.21 4.69
C THR A 14 4.19 21.94 6.13
N LEU A 15 4.19 20.66 6.56
CA LEU A 15 3.83 20.27 7.92
C LEU A 15 4.82 20.81 8.97
N ILE A 16 6.14 20.68 8.72
CA ILE A 16 7.17 21.21 9.61
C ILE A 16 7.03 22.73 9.75
N PHE A 17 6.87 23.44 8.64
CA PHE A 17 6.71 24.89 8.64
C PHE A 17 5.46 25.33 9.43
N LEU A 18 4.34 24.64 9.23
CA LEU A 18 3.11 24.94 9.96
C LEU A 18 3.24 24.61 11.45
N ALA A 19 3.82 23.44 11.79
CA ALA A 19 4.01 23.03 13.17
C ALA A 19 4.92 24.01 13.94
N LEU A 20 6.06 24.40 13.36
CA LEU A 20 6.97 25.36 13.96
C LEU A 20 6.38 26.79 13.99
N GLY A 21 5.76 27.21 12.88
CA GLY A 21 5.18 28.56 12.78
C GLY A 21 4.04 28.80 13.76
N PHE A 22 3.03 27.94 13.75
CA PHE A 22 1.91 28.06 14.70
C PHE A 22 2.32 27.70 16.13
N GLY A 23 3.25 26.75 16.28
CA GLY A 23 3.83 26.40 17.57
C GLY A 23 4.57 27.60 18.20
N PHE A 24 5.34 28.34 17.41
CA PHE A 24 6.03 29.54 17.89
C PHE A 24 5.05 30.65 18.31
N LEU A 25 3.97 30.83 17.56
CA LEU A 25 2.93 31.81 17.92
C LEU A 25 2.19 31.46 19.21
N SER A 26 2.08 30.18 19.55
CA SER A 26 1.34 29.72 20.74
C SER A 26 2.21 29.47 21.97
N MET A 27 3.44 28.98 21.80
CA MET A 27 4.33 28.50 22.86
C MET A 27 5.64 29.29 22.93
N GLY A 28 5.90 30.22 21.99
CA GLY A 28 7.15 30.96 21.91
C GLY A 28 8.33 30.04 21.57
N GLU A 29 9.50 30.34 22.18
CA GLU A 29 10.74 29.59 21.93
C GLU A 29 10.72 28.13 22.38
N ASN A 30 9.85 27.77 23.31
CA ASN A 30 9.70 26.41 23.85
C ASN A 30 9.33 25.40 22.76
N VAL A 31 8.78 25.83 21.61
CA VAL A 31 8.46 24.96 20.48
C VAL A 31 9.69 24.27 19.89
N PHE A 32 10.85 24.94 19.91
CA PHE A 32 12.08 24.37 19.35
C PHE A 32 12.61 23.24 20.22
N ASP A 33 12.56 23.40 21.54
CA ASP A 33 12.93 22.34 22.48
C ASP A 33 11.97 21.14 22.33
N LEU A 34 10.68 21.38 22.24
CA LEU A 34 9.67 20.35 22.03
C LEU A 34 9.89 19.62 20.70
N ALA A 35 10.18 20.36 19.63
CA ALA A 35 10.49 19.79 18.32
C ALA A 35 11.76 18.93 18.37
N TYR A 36 12.80 19.39 19.07
CA TYR A 36 14.04 18.65 19.26
C TYR A 36 13.80 17.33 20.01
N TYR A 37 13.10 17.35 21.15
CA TYR A 37 12.79 16.15 21.92
C TYR A 37 11.93 15.15 21.11
N ASN A 38 10.95 15.63 20.37
CA ASN A 38 10.13 14.76 19.50
C ASN A 38 10.96 14.15 18.35
N LEU A 39 11.87 14.93 17.75
CA LEU A 39 12.76 14.45 16.69
C LEU A 39 13.71 13.35 17.22
N VAL A 40 14.37 13.61 18.35
CA VAL A 40 15.28 12.64 18.98
C VAL A 40 14.49 11.39 19.39
N GLY A 41 13.30 11.56 19.98
CA GLY A 41 12.44 10.43 20.36
C GLY A 41 12.03 9.58 19.15
N ALA A 42 11.69 10.21 18.03
CA ALA A 42 11.38 9.49 16.79
C ALA A 42 12.61 8.75 16.23
N LEU A 43 13.77 9.41 16.16
CA LEU A 43 15.01 8.81 15.65
C LEU A 43 15.53 7.66 16.52
N SER A 44 15.24 7.69 17.81
CA SER A 44 15.63 6.65 18.76
C SER A 44 14.65 5.47 18.83
N ASN A 45 13.52 5.57 18.15
CA ASN A 45 12.49 4.52 18.16
C ASN A 45 12.78 3.46 17.09
N GLU A 46 13.10 2.25 17.54
CA GLU A 46 13.42 1.11 16.66
C GLU A 46 12.32 0.75 15.67
N VAL A 47 11.07 1.05 16.00
CA VAL A 47 9.91 0.79 15.11
C VAL A 47 10.02 1.56 13.80
N TYR A 48 10.53 2.80 13.83
CA TYR A 48 10.69 3.59 12.62
C TYR A 48 11.78 3.07 11.68
N MET A 49 12.71 2.25 12.17
CA MET A 49 13.70 1.58 11.32
C MET A 49 13.06 0.55 10.36
N ALA A 50 11.87 0.06 10.69
CA ALA A 50 11.12 -0.83 9.80
C ALA A 50 10.68 -0.13 8.51
N ILE A 51 10.40 1.19 8.54
CA ILE A 51 9.87 1.94 7.39
C ILE A 51 10.78 1.84 6.16
N PRO A 52 12.09 2.19 6.24
CA PRO A 52 12.96 2.07 5.07
C PRO A 52 13.09 0.63 4.57
N MET A 53 13.04 -0.37 5.45
CA MET A 53 13.10 -1.78 5.05
C MET A 53 11.85 -2.20 4.27
N PHE A 54 10.66 -1.82 4.73
CA PHE A 54 9.42 -2.09 4.00
C PHE A 54 9.34 -1.34 2.67
N ILE A 55 9.79 -0.08 2.62
CA ILE A 55 9.85 0.68 1.37
C ILE A 55 10.82 0.00 0.38
N PHE A 56 11.96 -0.45 0.86
CA PHE A 56 12.95 -1.15 0.04
C PHE A 56 12.41 -2.49 -0.48
N MET A 57 11.76 -3.28 0.37
CA MET A 57 11.04 -4.49 -0.02
C MET A 57 10.02 -4.21 -1.12
N GLY A 58 9.17 -3.19 -0.93
CA GLY A 58 8.17 -2.77 -1.91
C GLY A 58 8.79 -2.36 -3.24
N TYR A 59 9.89 -1.63 -3.21
CA TYR A 59 10.61 -1.21 -4.42
C TYR A 59 11.20 -2.40 -5.18
N ILE A 60 11.80 -3.38 -4.49
CA ILE A 60 12.29 -4.62 -5.10
C ILE A 60 11.12 -5.37 -5.75
N CYS A 61 10.00 -5.52 -5.03
CA CYS A 61 8.81 -6.18 -5.53
C CYS A 61 8.27 -5.52 -6.81
N GLU A 62 8.26 -4.18 -6.84
CA GLU A 62 7.86 -3.40 -8.02
C GLU A 62 8.82 -3.62 -9.19
N LYS A 63 10.13 -3.55 -8.97
CA LYS A 63 11.16 -3.69 -10.01
C LYS A 63 11.37 -5.11 -10.51
N SER A 64 10.98 -6.11 -9.73
CA SER A 64 11.09 -7.54 -10.13
C SER A 64 10.14 -7.92 -11.26
N GLY A 65 9.15 -7.08 -11.60
CA GLY A 65 8.12 -7.39 -12.58
C GLY A 65 7.12 -8.48 -12.15
N LEU A 66 7.14 -8.85 -10.87
CA LEU A 66 6.20 -9.86 -10.33
C LEU A 66 4.75 -9.41 -10.49
N VAL A 67 4.48 -8.14 -10.21
CA VAL A 67 3.13 -7.58 -10.28
C VAL A 67 2.60 -7.55 -11.71
N GLU A 68 3.47 -7.26 -12.68
CA GLU A 68 3.11 -7.29 -14.10
C GLU A 68 2.74 -8.71 -14.56
N LYS A 69 3.55 -9.69 -14.18
CA LYS A 69 3.26 -11.11 -14.47
C LYS A 69 1.94 -11.54 -13.89
N LEU A 70 1.69 -11.18 -12.62
CA LEU A 70 0.41 -11.42 -11.94
C LEU A 70 -0.79 -10.81 -12.68
N PHE A 71 -0.67 -9.56 -13.12
CA PHE A 71 -1.74 -8.89 -13.87
C PHE A 71 -2.10 -9.65 -15.13
N TYR A 72 -1.10 -10.01 -15.94
CA TYR A 72 -1.32 -10.75 -17.17
C TYR A 72 -1.88 -12.15 -16.93
N SER A 73 -1.41 -12.85 -15.91
CA SER A 73 -1.88 -14.19 -15.58
C SER A 73 -3.31 -14.16 -15.02
N MET A 74 -3.63 -13.27 -14.09
CA MET A 74 -4.97 -13.18 -13.51
C MET A 74 -6.03 -12.70 -14.51
N LYS A 75 -5.66 -11.86 -15.47
CA LYS A 75 -6.54 -11.42 -16.55
C LYS A 75 -7.12 -12.60 -17.33
N THR A 76 -6.36 -13.68 -17.52
CA THR A 76 -6.82 -14.86 -18.28
C THR A 76 -7.86 -15.70 -17.54
N ILE A 77 -7.84 -15.68 -16.21
CA ILE A 77 -8.75 -16.49 -15.37
C ILE A 77 -10.02 -15.73 -14.98
N VAL A 78 -9.86 -14.51 -14.47
CA VAL A 78 -10.97 -13.79 -13.82
C VAL A 78 -11.96 -13.22 -14.84
N GLY A 79 -11.54 -12.95 -16.05
CA GLY A 79 -12.39 -12.46 -17.15
C GLY A 79 -13.02 -11.07 -16.93
N ASN A 80 -13.02 -10.56 -15.71
CA ASN A 80 -13.45 -9.19 -15.36
C ASN A 80 -12.25 -8.39 -14.89
N LEU A 81 -11.76 -7.47 -15.73
CA LEU A 81 -10.58 -6.65 -15.44
C LEU A 81 -10.75 -5.74 -14.22
N ASN A 82 -11.98 -5.30 -13.90
CA ASN A 82 -12.22 -4.53 -12.69
C ASN A 82 -11.83 -5.33 -11.44
N LEU A 83 -12.23 -6.60 -11.37
CA LEU A 83 -11.86 -7.48 -10.26
C LEU A 83 -10.36 -7.75 -10.23
N VAL A 84 -9.75 -7.99 -11.38
CA VAL A 84 -8.30 -8.21 -11.47
C VAL A 84 -7.55 -7.00 -10.90
N VAL A 85 -7.96 -5.79 -11.26
CA VAL A 85 -7.34 -4.54 -10.77
C VAL A 85 -7.49 -4.41 -9.25
N ILE A 86 -8.65 -4.72 -8.67
CA ILE A 86 -8.84 -4.67 -7.21
C ILE A 86 -7.95 -5.69 -6.52
N VAL A 87 -7.96 -6.95 -6.97
CA VAL A 87 -7.15 -8.01 -6.34
C VAL A 87 -5.66 -7.70 -6.42
N ILE A 88 -5.18 -7.26 -7.58
CA ILE A 88 -3.79 -6.87 -7.75
C ILE A 88 -3.48 -5.61 -6.97
N GLY A 89 -4.41 -4.66 -6.88
CA GLY A 89 -4.31 -3.48 -6.05
C GLY A 89 -4.08 -3.82 -4.58
N VAL A 90 -4.84 -4.79 -4.04
CA VAL A 90 -4.61 -5.33 -2.69
C VAL A 90 -3.20 -5.90 -2.57
N LEU A 91 -2.81 -6.80 -3.47
CA LEU A 91 -1.50 -7.45 -3.42
C LEU A 91 -0.34 -6.44 -3.55
N LEU A 92 -0.51 -5.44 -4.41
CA LEU A 92 0.46 -4.37 -4.62
C LEU A 92 0.56 -3.46 -3.39
N SER A 93 -0.58 -3.13 -2.80
CA SER A 93 -0.65 -2.32 -1.58
C SER A 93 0.01 -3.01 -0.39
N LEU A 94 -0.16 -4.33 -0.28
CA LEU A 94 0.53 -5.18 0.69
C LEU A 94 2.05 -5.16 0.50
N ALA A 95 2.52 -5.18 -0.75
CA ALA A 95 3.94 -5.23 -1.06
C ALA A 95 4.63 -3.87 -0.92
N THR A 96 3.99 -2.78 -1.36
CA THR A 96 4.62 -1.45 -1.46
C THR A 96 4.35 -0.56 -0.25
N GLY A 97 3.18 -0.68 0.37
CA GLY A 97 2.74 0.19 1.45
C GLY A 97 2.60 1.67 1.07
N VAL A 98 2.65 2.04 -0.23
CA VAL A 98 2.61 3.42 -0.71
C VAL A 98 1.51 3.60 -1.76
N VAL A 99 0.48 4.42 -1.44
CA VAL A 99 -0.69 4.66 -2.33
C VAL A 99 -0.27 5.15 -3.72
N GLY A 100 0.58 6.17 -3.77
CA GLY A 100 0.97 6.81 -5.03
C GLY A 100 1.63 5.83 -6.00
N ALA A 101 2.55 5.01 -5.51
CA ALA A 101 3.22 3.99 -6.31
C ALA A 101 2.22 2.94 -6.82
N SER A 102 1.37 2.41 -5.93
CA SER A 102 0.37 1.40 -6.28
C SER A 102 -0.63 1.90 -7.32
N VAL A 103 -1.20 3.10 -7.14
CA VAL A 103 -2.16 3.70 -8.09
C VAL A 103 -1.48 3.97 -9.44
N THR A 104 -0.26 4.50 -9.43
CA THR A 104 0.47 4.81 -10.67
C THR A 104 0.79 3.54 -11.45
N LEU A 105 1.30 2.52 -10.78
CA LEU A 105 1.63 1.25 -11.44
C LEU A 105 0.38 0.57 -12.00
N LEU A 106 -0.70 0.47 -11.22
CA LEU A 106 -2.00 -0.02 -11.70
C LEU A 106 -2.52 0.81 -12.89
N GLY A 107 -2.35 2.13 -12.83
CA GLY A 107 -2.76 3.03 -13.91
C GLY A 107 -2.02 2.74 -15.22
N ILE A 108 -0.70 2.61 -15.14
CA ILE A 108 0.13 2.31 -16.33
C ILE A 108 -0.20 0.94 -16.92
N MET A 109 -0.45 -0.05 -16.06
CA MET A 109 -0.70 -1.43 -16.50
C MET A 109 -2.13 -1.66 -16.94
N ALA A 110 -3.11 -1.29 -16.11
CA ALA A 110 -4.51 -1.65 -16.33
C ALA A 110 -5.25 -0.69 -17.26
N ALA A 111 -5.03 0.62 -17.18
CA ALA A 111 -5.80 1.60 -17.94
C ALA A 111 -5.72 1.40 -19.48
N PRO A 112 -4.54 1.13 -20.09
CA PRO A 112 -4.47 0.89 -21.52
C PRO A 112 -5.26 -0.35 -21.96
N HIS A 113 -5.26 -1.41 -21.13
CA HIS A 113 -5.99 -2.65 -21.43
C HIS A 113 -7.50 -2.44 -21.28
N MET A 114 -7.94 -1.78 -20.22
CA MET A 114 -9.34 -1.51 -19.97
C MET A 114 -9.93 -0.58 -21.05
N ASN A 115 -9.18 0.46 -21.45
CA ASN A 115 -9.60 1.36 -22.51
C ASN A 115 -9.72 0.66 -23.86
N LYS A 116 -8.79 -0.24 -24.22
CA LYS A 116 -8.87 -1.03 -25.47
C LYS A 116 -10.07 -1.96 -25.50
N LEU A 117 -10.53 -2.43 -24.37
CA LEU A 117 -11.70 -3.31 -24.24
C LEU A 117 -13.02 -2.56 -24.07
N GLY A 118 -13.00 -1.22 -24.15
CA GLY A 118 -14.21 -0.41 -24.10
C GLY A 118 -14.79 -0.23 -22.70
N TYR A 119 -14.00 -0.40 -21.64
CA TYR A 119 -14.43 -0.07 -20.29
C TYR A 119 -14.69 1.43 -20.14
N ASN A 120 -15.67 1.78 -19.31
CA ASN A 120 -15.98 3.19 -19.05
C ASN A 120 -14.78 3.87 -18.36
N PRO A 121 -14.21 4.96 -18.91
CA PRO A 121 -13.02 5.62 -18.35
C PRO A 121 -13.20 6.07 -16.90
N LYS A 122 -14.42 6.51 -16.53
CA LYS A 122 -14.71 6.93 -15.14
C LYS A 122 -14.65 5.75 -14.17
N LEU A 123 -15.19 4.59 -14.58
CA LEU A 123 -15.12 3.37 -13.80
C LEU A 123 -13.68 2.86 -13.69
N THR A 124 -12.94 2.86 -14.80
CA THR A 124 -11.53 2.49 -14.85
C THR A 124 -10.70 3.32 -13.87
N ALA A 125 -10.85 4.64 -13.91
CA ALA A 125 -10.15 5.53 -12.97
C ALA A 125 -10.54 5.26 -11.52
N GLY A 126 -11.84 5.05 -11.23
CA GLY A 126 -12.34 4.73 -9.90
C GLY A 126 -11.79 3.40 -9.36
N VAL A 127 -11.76 2.36 -10.19
CA VAL A 127 -11.26 1.03 -9.80
C VAL A 127 -9.76 1.04 -9.56
N ILE A 128 -8.99 1.75 -10.39
CA ILE A 128 -7.55 1.91 -10.22
C ILE A 128 -7.23 2.67 -8.93
N ALA A 129 -7.91 3.81 -8.70
CA ALA A 129 -7.75 4.59 -7.49
C ALA A 129 -8.16 3.81 -6.25
N GLY A 130 -9.31 3.11 -6.29
CA GLY A 130 -9.81 2.25 -5.22
C GLY A 130 -8.85 1.11 -4.90
N GLY A 131 -8.40 0.37 -5.92
CA GLY A 131 -7.45 -0.74 -5.74
C GLY A 131 -6.13 -0.31 -5.12
N GLY A 132 -5.54 0.79 -5.61
CA GLY A 132 -4.28 1.29 -5.08
C GLY A 132 -4.38 1.97 -3.71
N SER A 133 -5.58 2.31 -3.24
CA SER A 133 -5.80 2.92 -1.92
C SER A 133 -5.93 1.92 -0.77
N LEU A 134 -5.94 0.61 -1.04
CA LEU A 134 -6.12 -0.46 -0.06
C LEU A 134 -4.86 -0.75 0.79
N ILE A 135 -4.01 0.26 0.99
CA ILE A 135 -2.76 0.13 1.77
C ILE A 135 -2.97 -0.06 3.27
N MET A 136 -4.20 0.03 3.77
CA MET A 136 -4.51 -0.25 5.18
C MET A 136 -4.48 -1.74 5.51
N ILE A 137 -4.45 -2.62 4.49
CA ILE A 137 -4.29 -4.05 4.71
C ILE A 137 -2.83 -4.33 5.06
N PRO A 138 -2.53 -5.03 6.18
CA PRO A 138 -1.15 -5.33 6.57
C PRO A 138 -0.42 -6.28 5.58
N PRO A 139 0.92 -6.14 5.43
CA PRO A 139 1.83 -5.18 6.04
C PRO A 139 1.75 -3.79 5.42
N SER A 140 1.71 -2.75 6.24
CA SER A 140 1.42 -1.37 5.80
C SER A 140 2.34 -0.38 6.48
N VAL A 141 3.05 0.43 5.70
CA VAL A 141 3.93 1.50 6.21
C VAL A 141 3.17 2.53 7.05
N PRO A 142 1.97 3.02 6.66
CA PRO A 142 1.19 3.94 7.49
C PRO A 142 0.87 3.39 8.89
N LEU A 143 0.57 2.09 9.00
CA LEU A 143 0.28 1.48 10.30
C LEU A 143 1.55 1.37 11.17
N ILE A 144 2.72 1.15 10.56
CA ILE A 144 4.01 1.19 11.28
C ILE A 144 4.26 2.57 11.86
N VAL A 145 3.96 3.64 11.10
CA VAL A 145 4.10 5.03 11.58
C VAL A 145 3.11 5.34 12.70
N MET A 146 1.88 4.83 12.61
CA MET A 146 0.84 5.07 13.61
C MET A 146 1.13 4.37 14.94
N ALA A 147 1.73 3.19 14.94
CA ALA A 147 1.94 2.39 16.14
C ALA A 147 2.64 3.16 17.28
N PRO A 148 3.83 3.76 17.06
CA PRO A 148 4.49 4.54 18.11
C PRO A 148 3.75 5.82 18.48
N THR A 149 3.11 6.48 17.52
CA THR A 149 2.38 7.74 17.78
C THR A 149 1.14 7.53 18.66
N MET A 150 0.53 6.36 18.55
CA MET A 150 -0.64 5.97 19.36
C MET A 150 -0.27 5.14 20.59
N ASN A 151 1.02 4.85 20.82
CA ASN A 151 1.51 3.94 21.87
C ASN A 151 0.84 2.55 21.79
N LEU A 152 0.65 2.04 20.57
CA LEU A 152 0.09 0.72 20.32
C LEU A 152 1.15 -0.23 19.74
N SER A 153 0.94 -1.53 19.94
CA SER A 153 1.73 -2.56 19.27
C SER A 153 1.42 -2.58 17.78
N ILE A 154 2.44 -2.76 16.92
CA ILE A 154 2.24 -2.95 15.48
C ILE A 154 1.37 -4.18 15.21
N ILE A 155 1.56 -5.25 15.98
CA ILE A 155 0.82 -6.49 15.82
C ILE A 155 -0.67 -6.27 16.07
N ASP A 156 -1.02 -5.53 17.14
CA ASP A 156 -2.42 -5.21 17.47
C ASP A 156 -3.06 -4.33 16.40
N LEU A 157 -2.30 -3.34 15.90
CA LEU A 157 -2.75 -2.50 14.79
C LEU A 157 -2.96 -3.29 13.51
N TYR A 158 -2.07 -4.21 13.18
CA TYR A 158 -2.22 -5.07 12.01
C TYR A 158 -3.41 -6.02 12.15
N ALA A 159 -3.59 -6.64 13.32
CA ALA A 159 -4.74 -7.50 13.57
C ALA A 159 -6.06 -6.71 13.47
N GLY A 160 -6.09 -5.49 14.03
CA GLY A 160 -7.25 -4.61 13.99
C GLY A 160 -7.57 -4.08 12.59
N ALA A 161 -6.56 -3.78 11.77
CA ALA A 161 -6.73 -3.22 10.43
C ALA A 161 -7.08 -4.27 9.37
N LEU A 162 -6.77 -5.54 9.62
CA LEU A 162 -6.99 -6.63 8.66
C LEU A 162 -8.48 -6.80 8.32
N VAL A 163 -9.35 -6.80 9.33
CA VAL A 163 -10.80 -6.98 9.15
C VAL A 163 -11.40 -5.81 8.36
N PRO A 164 -11.26 -4.54 8.76
CA PRO A 164 -11.78 -3.41 7.97
C PRO A 164 -11.17 -3.34 6.57
N GLY A 165 -9.87 -3.61 6.42
CA GLY A 165 -9.22 -3.63 5.12
C GLY A 165 -9.79 -4.66 4.16
N LEU A 166 -10.00 -5.90 4.63
CA LEU A 166 -10.65 -6.95 3.85
C LEU A 166 -12.13 -6.63 3.57
N MET A 167 -12.84 -6.00 4.50
CA MET A 167 -14.22 -5.53 4.25
C MET A 167 -14.27 -4.54 3.09
N ILE A 168 -13.39 -3.56 3.05
CA ILE A 168 -13.34 -2.57 1.95
C ILE A 168 -12.98 -3.26 0.64
N ALA A 169 -11.99 -4.16 0.64
CA ALA A 169 -11.60 -4.92 -0.56
C ALA A 169 -12.76 -5.77 -1.10
N THR A 170 -13.52 -6.42 -0.22
CA THR A 170 -14.69 -7.21 -0.61
C THR A 170 -15.82 -6.31 -1.14
N MET A 171 -16.09 -5.16 -0.52
CA MET A 171 -17.08 -4.20 -1.01
C MET A 171 -16.72 -3.69 -2.41
N TYR A 172 -15.45 -3.34 -2.65
CA TYR A 172 -14.99 -2.94 -3.98
C TYR A 172 -15.12 -4.08 -4.99
N SER A 173 -14.79 -5.30 -4.58
CA SER A 173 -14.94 -6.48 -5.45
C SER A 173 -16.40 -6.74 -5.81
N ILE A 174 -17.32 -6.66 -4.84
CA ILE A 174 -18.77 -6.79 -5.08
C ILE A 174 -19.26 -5.69 -6.01
N TYR A 175 -18.86 -4.43 -5.78
CA TYR A 175 -19.20 -3.33 -6.67
C TYR A 175 -18.74 -3.59 -8.10
N CYS A 176 -17.52 -4.06 -8.29
CA CYS A 176 -16.98 -4.39 -9.61
C CYS A 176 -17.73 -5.53 -10.32
N LEU A 177 -18.37 -6.45 -9.58
CA LEU A 177 -19.18 -7.52 -10.18
C LEU A 177 -20.46 -6.99 -10.81
N PHE A 178 -21.06 -5.93 -10.24
CA PHE A 178 -22.27 -5.31 -10.81
C PHE A 178 -22.02 -4.58 -12.13
N PHE A 179 -20.79 -4.14 -12.37
CA PHE A 179 -20.39 -3.45 -13.60
C PHE A 179 -19.60 -4.38 -14.52
N SER A 180 -20.16 -5.55 -14.80
CA SER A 180 -19.56 -6.56 -15.68
C SER A 180 -19.50 -6.06 -17.12
N VAL A 181 -18.32 -6.10 -17.71
CA VAL A 181 -18.08 -5.86 -19.14
C VAL A 181 -17.74 -7.21 -19.80
N PRO A 182 -17.89 -7.35 -21.13
CA PRO A 182 -17.76 -8.64 -21.83
C PRO A 182 -16.50 -9.41 -21.45
N LYS A 183 -16.69 -10.70 -21.16
CA LYS A 183 -15.61 -11.64 -20.84
C LYS A 183 -14.59 -11.66 -21.96
N GLN A 184 -13.33 -11.43 -21.63
CA GLN A 184 -12.23 -11.70 -22.53
C GLN A 184 -12.11 -13.23 -22.64
N GLN A 185 -12.30 -13.75 -23.86
CA GLN A 185 -12.14 -15.19 -24.14
C GLN A 185 -10.65 -15.52 -24.37
N GLU A 186 -9.86 -15.48 -23.31
CA GLU A 186 -8.55 -16.10 -23.32
C GLU A 186 -8.64 -17.46 -22.62
N THR A 187 -7.93 -18.44 -23.12
CA THR A 187 -7.90 -19.79 -22.49
C THR A 187 -7.24 -19.69 -21.12
N PRO A 188 -7.92 -20.05 -20.03
CA PRO A 188 -7.37 -19.90 -18.67
C PRO A 188 -6.19 -20.85 -18.44
N ASP A 189 -5.02 -20.30 -18.16
CA ASP A 189 -3.82 -21.06 -17.75
C ASP A 189 -3.66 -21.01 -16.22
N TYR A 190 -4.38 -21.87 -15.51
CA TYR A 190 -4.36 -21.94 -14.05
C TYR A 190 -2.98 -22.23 -13.48
N ARG A 191 -2.15 -23.01 -14.21
CA ARG A 191 -0.80 -23.36 -13.78
C ARG A 191 0.09 -22.11 -13.74
N ARG A 192 -0.02 -21.26 -14.75
CA ARG A 192 0.75 -20.02 -14.83
C ARG A 192 0.36 -19.05 -13.72
N VAL A 193 -0.93 -18.89 -13.44
CA VAL A 193 -1.39 -18.02 -12.33
C VAL A 193 -0.88 -18.51 -11.00
N LEU A 194 -0.92 -19.83 -10.74
CA LEU A 194 -0.36 -20.36 -9.48
C LEU A 194 1.14 -20.05 -9.35
N ILE A 195 1.90 -20.23 -10.41
CA ILE A 195 3.35 -19.96 -10.40
C ILE A 195 3.63 -18.46 -10.17
N ASP A 196 2.85 -17.57 -10.77
CA ASP A 196 3.04 -16.12 -10.66
C ASP A 196 2.56 -15.57 -9.31
N VAL A 197 1.55 -16.21 -8.67
CA VAL A 197 1.02 -15.80 -7.34
C VAL A 197 1.93 -16.28 -6.21
N ILE A 198 2.53 -17.47 -6.32
CA ILE A 198 3.34 -18.09 -5.26
C ILE A 198 4.41 -17.16 -4.70
N PRO A 199 5.28 -16.51 -5.50
CA PRO A 199 6.36 -15.69 -4.96
C PRO A 199 5.84 -14.55 -4.06
N LEU A 200 4.80 -13.87 -4.51
CA LEU A 200 4.22 -12.76 -3.74
C LEU A 200 3.45 -13.26 -2.51
N ALA A 201 2.72 -14.37 -2.64
CA ALA A 201 2.03 -14.97 -1.50
C ALA A 201 3.01 -15.48 -0.43
N VAL A 202 4.12 -16.09 -0.83
CA VAL A 202 5.19 -16.52 0.09
C VAL A 202 5.83 -15.31 0.77
N LEU A 203 6.15 -14.26 0.03
CA LEU A 203 6.70 -13.02 0.59
C LEU A 203 5.76 -12.44 1.65
N ILE A 204 4.50 -12.20 1.30
CA ILE A 204 3.52 -11.61 2.22
C ILE A 204 3.30 -12.52 3.43
N SER A 205 3.13 -13.83 3.22
CA SER A 205 2.89 -14.79 4.30
C SER A 205 4.10 -14.93 5.22
N SER A 206 5.32 -14.88 4.69
CA SER A 206 6.54 -14.95 5.50
C SER A 206 6.72 -13.70 6.35
N VAL A 207 6.50 -12.53 5.78
CA VAL A 207 6.61 -11.24 6.49
C VAL A 207 5.53 -11.13 7.58
N LEU A 208 4.26 -11.28 7.22
CA LEU A 208 3.16 -11.21 8.19
C LEU A 208 3.23 -12.35 9.20
N GLY A 209 3.48 -13.57 8.75
CA GLY A 209 3.57 -14.74 9.61
C GLY A 209 4.67 -14.59 10.64
N SER A 210 5.88 -14.17 10.24
CA SER A 210 6.99 -13.97 11.17
C SER A 210 6.68 -12.95 12.26
N MET A 211 5.95 -11.88 11.92
CA MET A 211 5.54 -10.85 12.88
C MET A 211 4.41 -11.34 13.81
N LEU A 212 3.36 -11.95 13.24
CA LEU A 212 2.19 -12.39 14.01
C LEU A 212 2.52 -13.54 14.98
N PHE A 213 3.44 -14.41 14.61
CA PHE A 213 3.92 -15.49 15.50
C PHE A 213 5.04 -15.04 16.45
N GLY A 214 5.45 -13.77 16.42
CA GLY A 214 6.50 -13.23 17.29
C GLY A 214 7.90 -13.78 16.98
N LEU A 215 8.13 -14.29 15.77
CA LEU A 215 9.41 -14.85 15.33
C LEU A 215 10.40 -13.77 14.89
N ALA A 216 9.89 -12.62 14.43
CA ALA A 216 10.68 -11.50 13.97
C ALA A 216 10.04 -10.17 14.38
N THR A 217 10.88 -9.18 14.65
CA THR A 217 10.45 -7.79 14.80
C THR A 217 10.00 -7.22 13.45
N SER A 218 9.29 -6.09 13.46
CA SER A 218 8.87 -5.43 12.21
C SER A 218 10.06 -5.06 11.32
N THR A 219 11.19 -4.67 11.92
CA THR A 219 12.42 -4.31 11.19
C THR A 219 13.03 -5.54 10.52
N GLU A 220 13.14 -6.64 11.27
CA GLU A 220 13.67 -7.91 10.74
C GLU A 220 12.75 -8.47 9.65
N ALA A 221 11.44 -8.44 9.85
CA ALA A 221 10.47 -8.91 8.87
C ALA A 221 10.55 -8.12 7.55
N GLY A 222 10.70 -6.78 7.63
CA GLY A 222 10.94 -5.95 6.44
C GLY A 222 12.26 -6.26 5.73
N ALA A 223 13.34 -6.50 6.49
CA ALA A 223 14.63 -6.90 5.94
C ALA A 223 14.57 -8.28 5.25
N PHE A 224 13.91 -9.25 5.88
CA PHE A 224 13.67 -10.58 5.29
C PHE A 224 12.85 -10.51 3.99
N GLY A 225 11.86 -9.64 3.96
CA GLY A 225 11.04 -9.45 2.76
C GLY A 225 11.79 -8.79 1.60
N ALA A 226 12.93 -8.13 1.88
CA ALA A 226 13.77 -7.48 0.88
C ALA A 226 14.86 -8.40 0.29
N LEU A 227 15.12 -9.55 0.91
CA LEU A 227 16.08 -10.58 0.45
C LEU A 227 15.43 -11.53 -0.53
#